data_3829497701b6ff6a511f77521ad88ccc
#
_entry.id   3829497701b6ff6a511f77521ad88ccc
#
_cell.length_a   1.000
_cell.length_b   1.000
_cell.length_c   1.000
_cell.angle_alpha   90.00
_cell.angle_beta   90.00
_cell.angle_gamma   90.00
#
_symmetry.space_group_name_H-M   'P 1'
#
loop_
_entity.id
_entity.type
_entity.pdbx_description
1 polymer ?
#
loop_
_entity_poly.entity_id
_entity_poly.type
_entity_poly.pdbx_seq_one_letter_code
_entity_poly.pdbx_strand_id
1 'polypeptide(L)'
;ENLVHSSDMGCLAYMQGLTGYYNQLEFPYLNSLGSAGQIVSIESATLYLYPLARSYNEVSQLPNDIRLYITDENNVLEDYVYGSDGVTVQTGDLTIDEMYGKETYYSFDLTEFIRNNYGTSGIKRQKLLMSLTDEESTTTFNQVIFTNDPEQERQCRLDVRFKIYNEQ
;
A
#
# COMPACT_ATOMS: atom_id res chain seq x y z
N GLU A 1 11.69 6.83 -16.46
CA GLU A 1 11.42 5.67 -15.59
C GLU A 1 10.57 4.67 -16.37
N ASN A 2 11.03 3.42 -16.45
CA ASN A 2 10.23 2.36 -17.06
C ASN A 2 9.37 1.73 -15.97
N LEU A 3 8.07 2.03 -15.99
CA LEU A 3 7.09 1.30 -15.18
C LEU A 3 6.89 -0.09 -15.78
N VAL A 4 7.07 -1.12 -14.96
CA VAL A 4 6.77 -2.51 -15.33
C VAL A 4 5.56 -2.95 -14.49
N HIS A 5 4.52 -3.44 -15.15
CA HIS A 5 3.34 -3.94 -14.44
C HIS A 5 3.67 -5.26 -13.76
N SER A 6 3.12 -5.46 -12.53
CA SER A 6 3.31 -6.71 -11.78
C SER A 6 2.80 -7.94 -12.53
N SER A 7 1.78 -7.80 -13.38
CA SER A 7 1.29 -8.86 -14.28
C SER A 7 2.38 -9.40 -15.22
N ASP A 8 3.29 -8.54 -15.67
CA ASP A 8 4.38 -8.91 -16.57
C ASP A 8 5.54 -9.60 -15.81
N MET A 9 5.54 -9.47 -14.47
CA MET A 9 6.52 -10.03 -13.54
C MET A 9 5.94 -11.22 -12.75
N GLY A 10 4.93 -11.90 -13.27
CA GLY A 10 4.28 -13.03 -12.58
C GLY A 10 3.47 -12.62 -11.34
N CYS A 11 2.84 -11.46 -11.38
CA CYS A 11 2.09 -10.86 -10.27
C CYS A 11 2.94 -10.53 -9.03
N LEU A 12 4.24 -10.30 -9.21
CA LEU A 12 5.18 -9.99 -8.14
C LEU A 12 5.61 -8.52 -8.16
N ALA A 13 5.83 -7.97 -6.97
CA ALA A 13 6.43 -6.67 -6.75
C ALA A 13 7.60 -6.80 -5.77
N TYR A 14 8.75 -6.24 -6.12
CA TYR A 14 10.00 -6.39 -5.38
C TYR A 14 10.46 -5.07 -4.80
N MET A 15 10.91 -5.10 -3.54
CA MET A 15 11.72 -4.03 -2.93
C MET A 15 12.92 -4.65 -2.24
N GLN A 16 14.08 -4.01 -2.40
CA GLN A 16 15.33 -4.44 -1.76
C GLN A 16 16.19 -3.21 -1.46
N GLY A 17 16.86 -3.24 -0.33
CA GLY A 17 17.87 -2.24 0.01
C GLY A 17 18.97 -2.15 -1.04
N LEU A 18 19.58 -0.99 -1.18
CA LEU A 18 20.65 -0.65 -2.12
C LEU A 18 20.28 -0.69 -3.62
N THR A 19 19.02 -0.95 -3.98
CA THR A 19 18.59 -1.04 -5.39
C THR A 19 17.81 0.17 -5.87
N GLY A 20 17.17 0.92 -4.95
CA GLY A 20 16.36 2.09 -5.29
C GLY A 20 15.06 1.76 -6.04
N TYR A 21 14.54 0.55 -5.93
CA TYR A 21 13.26 0.18 -6.52
C TYR A 21 12.09 0.73 -5.70
N TYR A 22 11.08 1.25 -6.41
CA TYR A 22 9.82 1.74 -5.89
C TYR A 22 8.68 0.93 -6.50
N ASN A 23 7.60 0.72 -5.73
CA ASN A 23 6.39 0.09 -6.24
C ASN A 23 5.23 1.08 -6.19
N GLN A 24 4.51 1.22 -7.30
CA GLN A 24 3.29 2.00 -7.37
C GLN A 24 2.12 1.12 -6.97
N LEU A 25 1.26 1.62 -6.08
CA LEU A 25 0.03 0.97 -5.65
C LEU A 25 -1.16 1.59 -6.39
N GLU A 26 -1.97 0.76 -6.99
CA GLU A 26 -3.20 1.15 -7.68
C GLU A 26 -4.41 0.45 -7.09
N PHE A 27 -5.52 1.17 -6.97
CA PHE A 27 -6.78 0.69 -6.42
C PHE A 27 -7.90 0.82 -7.47
N PRO A 28 -7.94 -0.01 -8.53
CA PRO A 28 -8.82 0.18 -9.68
C PRO A 28 -10.30 0.14 -9.32
N TYR A 29 -10.67 -0.60 -8.27
CA TYR A 29 -12.08 -0.77 -7.88
C TYR A 29 -12.64 0.36 -7.00
N LEU A 30 -11.80 1.22 -6.44
CA LEU A 30 -12.27 2.32 -5.60
C LEU A 30 -13.08 3.36 -6.37
N ASN A 31 -12.83 3.54 -7.65
CA ASN A 31 -13.59 4.44 -8.51
C ASN A 31 -15.07 4.01 -8.67
N SER A 32 -15.40 2.77 -8.33
CA SER A 32 -16.78 2.24 -8.39
C SER A 32 -17.53 2.29 -7.04
N LEU A 33 -16.91 2.84 -6.00
CA LEU A 33 -17.54 3.05 -4.70
C LEU A 33 -18.57 4.19 -4.78
N GLY A 34 -19.76 3.87 -5.12
CA GLY A 34 -20.88 4.80 -5.18
C GLY A 34 -21.45 4.94 -6.59
N SER A 35 -22.74 4.71 -6.72
CA SER A 35 -23.48 5.01 -7.92
C SER A 35 -23.79 6.51 -7.97
N ALA A 36 -24.04 7.06 -9.18
CA ALA A 36 -24.43 8.46 -9.32
C ALA A 36 -25.64 8.79 -8.43
N GLY A 37 -25.54 9.82 -7.63
CA GLY A 37 -26.58 10.25 -6.67
C GLY A 37 -26.49 9.66 -5.26
N GLN A 38 -25.46 8.93 -4.95
CA GLN A 38 -25.20 8.44 -3.59
C GLN A 38 -24.03 9.20 -2.93
N ILE A 39 -24.22 9.58 -1.68
CA ILE A 39 -23.15 10.14 -0.85
C ILE A 39 -22.47 8.99 -0.12
N VAL A 40 -21.20 8.78 -0.36
CA VAL A 40 -20.38 7.78 0.30
C VAL A 40 -19.53 8.45 1.38
N SER A 41 -19.66 8.00 2.62
CA SER A 41 -18.82 8.43 3.73
C SER A 41 -17.86 7.32 4.12
N ILE A 42 -16.56 7.53 3.94
CA ILE A 42 -15.52 6.57 4.32
C ILE A 42 -15.30 6.66 5.84
N GLU A 43 -15.47 5.55 6.55
CA GLU A 43 -15.25 5.46 8.00
C GLU A 43 -13.81 5.07 8.32
N SER A 44 -13.30 4.05 7.64
CA SER A 44 -11.92 3.61 7.76
C SER A 44 -11.44 2.91 6.50
N ALA A 45 -10.15 2.99 6.24
CA ALA A 45 -9.49 2.26 5.17
C ALA A 45 -8.12 1.78 5.65
N THR A 46 -7.90 0.46 5.66
CA THR A 46 -6.65 -0.15 6.09
C THR A 46 -6.07 -1.00 4.97
N LEU A 47 -4.83 -0.69 4.58
CA LEU A 47 -4.07 -1.47 3.61
C LEU A 47 -3.27 -2.54 4.33
N TYR A 48 -3.39 -3.79 3.89
CA TYR A 48 -2.58 -4.93 4.32
C TYR A 48 -1.72 -5.41 3.17
N LEU A 49 -0.41 -5.43 3.38
CA LEU A 49 0.57 -5.91 2.43
C LEU A 49 1.19 -7.21 2.95
N TYR A 50 0.89 -8.32 2.31
CA TYR A 50 1.39 -9.64 2.71
C TYR A 50 2.65 -9.99 1.91
N PRO A 51 3.82 -10.14 2.57
CA PRO A 51 5.00 -10.67 1.93
C PRO A 51 4.75 -12.08 1.37
N LEU A 52 5.34 -12.38 0.23
CA LEU A 52 5.27 -13.72 -0.36
C LEU A 52 5.78 -14.76 0.63
N ALA A 53 4.98 -15.78 0.89
CA ALA A 53 5.33 -16.82 1.84
C ALA A 53 6.67 -17.50 1.45
N ARG A 54 7.53 -17.73 2.42
CA ARG A 54 8.86 -18.33 2.27
C ARG A 54 9.88 -17.47 1.47
N SER A 55 9.59 -16.20 1.17
CA SER A 55 10.55 -15.31 0.51
C SER A 55 11.52 -14.66 1.49
N TYR A 56 11.32 -14.83 2.78
CA TYR A 56 12.13 -14.23 3.85
C TYR A 56 12.52 -15.27 4.90
N ASN A 57 13.66 -15.07 5.55
CA ASN A 57 14.24 -15.94 6.58
C ASN A 57 15.29 -15.16 7.40
N GLU A 58 16.04 -15.84 8.27
CA GLU A 58 17.07 -15.21 9.10
C GLU A 58 18.18 -14.50 8.31
N VAL A 59 18.47 -14.92 7.08
CA VAL A 59 19.51 -14.34 6.21
C VAL A 59 18.95 -13.23 5.34
N SER A 60 17.73 -13.42 4.83
CA SER A 60 17.00 -12.45 4.01
C SER A 60 15.82 -11.92 4.83
N GLN A 61 16.08 -10.94 5.66
CA GLN A 61 15.08 -10.39 6.58
C GLN A 61 14.14 -9.44 5.85
N LEU A 62 12.92 -9.35 6.37
CA LEU A 62 11.97 -8.32 5.95
C LEU A 62 12.48 -6.94 6.41
N PRO A 63 12.29 -5.88 5.61
CA PRO A 63 12.48 -4.51 6.07
C PRO A 63 11.60 -4.22 7.29
N ASN A 64 12.14 -3.56 8.30
CA ASN A 64 11.32 -3.16 9.45
C ASN A 64 10.34 -2.05 9.08
N ASP A 65 10.80 -1.14 8.22
CA ASP A 65 10.09 0.09 7.89
C ASP A 65 9.90 0.25 6.38
N ILE A 66 8.64 0.37 5.98
CA ILE A 66 8.23 0.70 4.61
C ILE A 66 7.44 2.00 4.67
N ARG A 67 7.70 2.93 3.73
CA ARG A 67 6.97 4.20 3.60
C ARG A 67 6.06 4.21 2.39
N LEU A 68 4.96 4.92 2.53
CA LEU A 68 4.08 5.29 1.44
C LEU A 68 4.17 6.79 1.19
N TYR A 69 4.32 7.13 -0.08
CA TYR A 69 4.36 8.50 -0.58
C TYR A 69 3.15 8.76 -1.44
N ILE A 70 2.60 9.95 -1.33
CA ILE A 70 1.54 10.45 -2.20
C ILE A 70 2.21 11.12 -3.39
N THR A 71 1.83 10.72 -4.60
CA THR A 71 2.34 11.29 -5.85
C THR A 71 1.21 11.81 -6.72
N ASP A 72 1.54 12.74 -7.61
CA ASP A 72 0.65 13.19 -8.67
C ASP A 72 0.55 12.16 -9.82
N GLU A 73 -0.20 12.51 -10.87
CA GLU A 73 -0.35 11.66 -12.07
C GLU A 73 0.98 11.39 -12.80
N ASN A 74 1.97 12.26 -12.65
CA ASN A 74 3.30 12.17 -13.26
C ASN A 74 4.33 11.47 -12.37
N ASN A 75 3.91 10.88 -11.24
CA ASN A 75 4.75 10.28 -10.21
C ASN A 75 5.71 11.28 -9.53
N VAL A 76 5.33 12.57 -9.51
CA VAL A 76 6.03 13.58 -8.72
C VAL A 76 5.56 13.48 -7.29
N LEU A 77 6.50 13.41 -6.37
CA LEU A 77 6.24 13.28 -4.94
C LEU A 77 5.58 14.57 -4.41
N GLU A 78 4.39 14.44 -3.84
CA GLU A 78 3.64 15.55 -3.25
C GLU A 78 3.74 15.56 -1.73
N ASP A 79 3.57 14.39 -1.09
CA ASP A 79 3.52 14.30 0.38
C ASP A 79 3.79 12.87 0.87
N TYR A 80 3.83 12.69 2.17
CA TYR A 80 3.87 11.41 2.86
C TYR A 80 2.46 10.97 3.27
N VAL A 81 2.29 9.67 3.52
CA VAL A 81 1.11 9.18 4.23
C VAL A 81 1.37 9.32 5.72
N TYR A 82 0.54 10.14 6.39
CA TYR A 82 0.62 10.38 7.82
C TYR A 82 -0.31 9.44 8.60
N GLY A 83 0.04 9.21 9.86
CA GLY A 83 -0.82 8.53 10.81
C GLY A 83 -2.08 9.32 11.16
N SER A 84 -2.92 8.76 12.01
CA SER A 84 -4.16 9.40 12.48
C SER A 84 -3.95 10.72 13.25
N ASP A 85 -2.72 10.99 13.70
CA ASP A 85 -2.31 12.25 14.33
C ASP A 85 -2.06 13.38 13.31
N GLY A 86 -2.00 13.06 12.01
CA GLY A 86 -1.73 13.97 10.91
C GLY A 86 -0.32 14.58 10.89
N VAL A 87 0.61 14.06 11.69
CA VAL A 87 1.97 14.59 11.86
C VAL A 87 3.03 13.51 11.66
N THR A 88 2.83 12.34 12.25
CA THR A 88 3.79 11.24 12.18
C THR A 88 3.69 10.51 10.84
N VAL A 89 4.79 10.46 10.08
CA VAL A 89 4.85 9.68 8.83
C VAL A 89 4.71 8.20 9.17
N GLN A 90 3.79 7.50 8.49
CA GLN A 90 3.63 6.06 8.68
C GLN A 90 4.80 5.29 8.06
N THR A 91 5.33 4.32 8.82
CA THR A 91 6.38 3.40 8.35
C THR A 91 5.88 1.97 8.15
N GLY A 92 4.59 1.77 8.20
CA GLY A 92 3.95 0.45 8.13
C GLY A 92 4.17 -0.38 9.38
N ASP A 93 3.10 -0.76 10.04
CA ASP A 93 3.19 -1.64 11.22
C ASP A 93 3.45 -3.08 10.76
N LEU A 94 4.67 -3.57 10.97
CA LEU A 94 5.05 -4.95 10.66
C LEU A 94 4.60 -5.90 11.76
N THR A 95 3.70 -6.81 11.42
CA THR A 95 3.31 -7.95 12.24
C THR A 95 3.99 -9.20 11.72
N ILE A 96 4.69 -9.96 12.56
CA ILE A 96 5.37 -11.21 12.19
C ILE A 96 4.69 -12.38 12.89
N ASP A 97 4.22 -13.35 12.10
CA ASP A 97 3.80 -14.65 12.61
C ASP A 97 5.01 -15.59 12.61
N GLU A 98 5.66 -15.70 13.77
CA GLU A 98 6.85 -16.54 13.94
C GLU A 98 6.54 -18.03 13.86
N MET A 99 5.29 -18.44 14.11
CA MET A 99 4.94 -19.84 14.20
C MET A 99 4.62 -20.46 12.83
N TYR A 100 3.82 -19.78 12.02
CA TYR A 100 3.30 -20.30 10.75
C TYR A 100 3.67 -19.45 9.54
N GLY A 101 4.10 -18.20 9.74
CA GLY A 101 4.41 -17.24 8.69
C GLY A 101 3.20 -16.81 7.85
N LYS A 102 1.98 -17.15 8.28
CA LYS A 102 0.75 -16.89 7.52
C LYS A 102 0.14 -15.53 7.79
N GLU A 103 0.31 -15.02 9.00
CA GLU A 103 -0.20 -13.73 9.44
C GLU A 103 0.92 -12.68 9.56
N THR A 104 1.93 -12.80 8.69
CA THR A 104 2.97 -11.78 8.55
C THR A 104 2.52 -10.74 7.53
N TYR A 105 2.43 -9.47 7.92
CA TYR A 105 1.99 -8.37 7.04
C TYR A 105 2.48 -7.03 7.55
N TYR A 106 2.49 -6.05 6.63
CA TYR A 106 2.56 -4.63 6.96
C TYR A 106 1.16 -4.04 6.88
N SER A 107 0.82 -3.14 7.80
CA SER A 107 -0.45 -2.42 7.75
C SER A 107 -0.26 -0.91 7.74
N PHE A 108 -1.15 -0.22 7.01
CA PHE A 108 -1.21 1.24 6.89
C PHE A 108 -2.63 1.74 7.04
N ASP A 109 -2.84 2.79 7.80
CA ASP A 109 -4.10 3.52 7.81
C ASP A 109 -4.14 4.48 6.61
N LEU A 110 -5.00 4.20 5.65
CA LEU A 110 -5.21 5.01 4.46
C LEU A 110 -6.53 5.81 4.51
N THR A 111 -7.16 5.93 5.66
CA THR A 111 -8.49 6.52 5.79
C THR A 111 -8.54 7.92 5.18
N GLU A 112 -7.62 8.81 5.56
CA GLU A 112 -7.59 10.19 5.03
C GLU A 112 -7.23 10.24 3.54
N PHE A 113 -6.28 9.39 3.10
CA PHE A 113 -5.95 9.30 1.68
C PHE A 113 -7.15 8.89 0.84
N ILE A 114 -7.89 7.86 1.28
CA ILE A 114 -9.09 7.37 0.55
C ILE A 114 -10.21 8.41 0.59
N ARG A 115 -10.45 9.09 1.72
CA ARG A 115 -11.43 10.17 1.81
C ARG A 115 -11.16 11.30 0.82
N ASN A 116 -9.90 11.71 0.71
CA ASN A 116 -9.50 12.82 -0.15
C ASN A 116 -9.53 12.48 -1.63
N ASN A 117 -9.29 11.22 -2.00
CA ASN A 117 -9.17 10.80 -3.40
C ASN A 117 -10.45 10.21 -3.99
N TYR A 118 -11.32 9.60 -3.17
CA TYR A 118 -12.46 8.81 -3.67
C TYR A 118 -13.82 9.29 -3.16
N GLY A 119 -13.87 10.33 -2.33
CA GLY A 119 -15.12 10.86 -1.79
C GLY A 119 -15.69 12.08 -2.51
N THR A 120 -14.98 12.68 -3.47
CA THR A 120 -15.37 13.97 -4.04
C THR A 120 -15.16 14.01 -5.55
N SER A 121 -16.20 14.43 -6.26
CA SER A 121 -16.18 14.62 -7.72
C SER A 121 -15.18 15.71 -8.13
N GLY A 122 -14.13 15.37 -8.87
CA GLY A 122 -13.20 16.33 -9.47
C GLY A 122 -11.82 16.46 -8.82
N ILE A 123 -11.43 15.54 -7.95
CA ILE A 123 -10.12 15.58 -7.28
C ILE A 123 -9.02 14.97 -8.12
N LYS A 124 -7.82 15.50 -7.95
CA LYS A 124 -6.56 14.98 -8.47
C LYS A 124 -6.45 13.49 -8.18
N ARG A 125 -6.20 12.69 -9.21
CA ARG A 125 -5.91 11.26 -9.07
C ARG A 125 -4.51 11.09 -8.50
N GLN A 126 -4.40 11.18 -7.19
CA GLN A 126 -3.17 10.87 -6.49
C GLN A 126 -2.94 9.37 -6.51
N LYS A 127 -1.68 8.98 -6.58
CA LYS A 127 -1.24 7.60 -6.51
C LYS A 127 -0.41 7.40 -5.25
N LEU A 128 -0.23 6.16 -4.85
CA LEU A 128 0.69 5.81 -3.79
C LEU A 128 1.94 5.14 -4.37
N LEU A 129 3.09 5.62 -3.92
CA LEU A 129 4.38 5.03 -4.19
C LEU A 129 4.90 4.42 -2.90
N MET A 130 5.26 3.14 -2.95
CA MET A 130 5.81 2.40 -1.83
C MET A 130 7.33 2.30 -1.95
N SER A 131 8.05 2.60 -0.89
CA SER A 131 9.51 2.53 -0.82
C SER A 131 9.98 2.05 0.54
N LEU A 132 11.22 1.58 0.60
CA LEU A 132 11.95 1.46 1.86
C LEU A 132 12.27 2.85 2.43
N THR A 133 12.45 2.95 3.73
CA THR A 133 12.97 4.18 4.36
C THR A 133 14.41 4.43 3.91
N ASP A 134 14.90 5.67 4.07
CA ASP A 134 16.27 6.03 3.70
C ASP A 134 17.31 5.15 4.42
N GLU A 135 17.03 4.81 5.68
CA GLU A 135 17.90 3.93 6.48
C GLU A 135 17.90 2.51 5.89
N GLU A 136 16.74 1.88 5.70
CA GLU A 136 16.64 0.53 5.13
C GLU A 136 17.20 0.48 3.71
N SER A 137 16.96 1.52 2.89
CA SER A 137 17.38 1.58 1.49
C SER A 137 18.89 1.73 1.31
N THR A 138 19.61 2.31 2.28
CA THR A 138 21.04 2.64 2.15
C THR A 138 21.95 1.76 3.00
N THR A 139 21.44 1.12 4.05
CA THR A 139 22.27 0.39 5.02
C THR A 139 22.04 -1.11 5.05
N THR A 140 20.93 -1.61 4.49
CA THR A 140 20.57 -3.02 4.58
C THR A 140 20.44 -3.68 3.20
N PHE A 141 20.52 -5.02 3.18
CA PHE A 141 20.13 -5.86 2.04
C PHE A 141 18.73 -6.48 2.24
N ASN A 142 17.99 -6.00 3.24
CA ASN A 142 16.66 -6.49 3.52
C ASN A 142 15.79 -6.38 2.26
N GLN A 143 14.94 -7.37 2.07
CA GLN A 143 14.08 -7.41 0.89
C GLN A 143 12.67 -7.84 1.26
N VAL A 144 11.73 -7.41 0.47
CA VAL A 144 10.36 -7.89 0.52
C VAL A 144 9.83 -8.12 -0.89
N ILE A 145 9.08 -9.20 -1.04
CA ILE A 145 8.36 -9.55 -2.27
C ILE A 145 6.89 -9.61 -1.92
N PHE A 146 6.07 -8.85 -2.61
CA PHE A 146 4.62 -8.92 -2.52
C PHE A 146 4.04 -9.63 -3.72
N THR A 147 2.84 -10.20 -3.56
CA THR A 147 2.15 -10.87 -4.65
C THR A 147 0.67 -10.46 -4.71
N ASN A 148 0.16 -10.35 -5.94
CA ASN A 148 -1.25 -10.23 -6.26
C ASN A 148 -1.77 -11.47 -6.99
N ASP A 149 -1.02 -12.58 -6.96
CA ASP A 149 -1.45 -13.85 -7.55
C ASP A 149 -2.69 -14.37 -6.80
N PRO A 150 -3.84 -14.56 -7.50
CA PRO A 150 -5.08 -15.03 -6.88
C PRO A 150 -4.99 -16.46 -6.33
N GLU A 151 -3.99 -17.24 -6.74
CA GLU A 151 -3.77 -18.60 -6.23
C GLU A 151 -3.03 -18.62 -4.89
N GLN A 152 -2.46 -17.50 -4.47
CA GLN A 152 -1.78 -17.40 -3.17
C GLN A 152 -2.79 -17.31 -2.01
N GLU A 153 -2.46 -17.94 -0.89
CA GLU A 153 -3.31 -17.99 0.31
C GLU A 153 -3.58 -16.59 0.89
N ARG A 154 -2.60 -15.68 0.75
CA ARG A 154 -2.70 -14.29 1.22
C ARG A 154 -2.30 -13.33 0.10
N GLN A 155 -3.12 -12.34 -0.12
CA GLN A 155 -2.93 -11.29 -1.13
C GLN A 155 -2.92 -9.93 -0.45
N CYS A 156 -2.20 -8.98 -1.04
CA CYS A 156 -2.31 -7.58 -0.64
C CYS A 156 -3.76 -7.11 -0.83
N ARG A 157 -4.32 -6.43 0.18
CA ARG A 157 -5.71 -5.99 0.15
C ARG A 157 -5.90 -4.66 0.85
N LEU A 158 -6.92 -3.95 0.42
CA LEU A 158 -7.41 -2.75 1.06
C LEU A 158 -8.80 -3.02 1.64
N ASP A 159 -8.94 -2.95 2.96
CA ASP A 159 -10.19 -3.09 3.66
C ASP A 159 -10.79 -1.70 3.89
N VAL A 160 -11.93 -1.40 3.24
CA VAL A 160 -12.63 -0.11 3.36
C VAL A 160 -13.96 -0.30 4.03
N ARG A 161 -14.22 0.48 5.09
CA ARG A 161 -15.54 0.61 5.72
C ARG A 161 -16.15 1.93 5.31
N PHE A 162 -17.39 1.90 4.82
CA PHE A 162 -18.09 3.09 4.36
C PHE A 162 -19.59 3.01 4.61
N LYS A 163 -20.21 4.18 4.67
CA LYS A 163 -21.69 4.33 4.74
C LYS A 163 -22.19 4.97 3.45
N ILE A 164 -23.32 4.49 3.00
CA ILE A 164 -24.01 5.04 1.83
C ILE A 164 -25.25 5.75 2.32
N TYR A 165 -25.42 7.00 1.93
CA TYR A 165 -26.64 7.80 2.16
C TYR A 165 -27.34 7.99 0.82
N ASN A 166 -28.60 7.64 0.77
CA ASN A 166 -29.46 7.94 -0.38
C ASN A 166 -30.03 9.35 -0.17
N GLU A 167 -29.92 10.22 -1.16
CA GLU A 167 -30.70 11.47 -1.17
C GLU A 167 -32.18 11.11 -1.19
N GLN A 168 -32.94 11.67 -0.25
CA GLN A 168 -34.41 11.57 -0.21
C GLN A 168 -35.03 12.61 -1.13
#